data_8f3419765db68495a6052c5a4aa37a9e
#
_entry.id   8f3419765db68495a6052c5a4aa37a9e
#
_cell.length_a   1.000
_cell.length_b   1.000
_cell.length_c   1.000
_cell.angle_alpha   90.00
_cell.angle_beta   90.00
_cell.angle_gamma   90.00
#
_symmetry.space_group_name_H-M   'P 1'
#
loop_
_entity.id
_entity.type
_entity.pdbx_description
1 polymer ?
#
loop_
_entity_poly.entity_id
_entity_poly.type
_entity_poly.pdbx_seq_one_letter_code
_entity_poly.pdbx_strand_id
1 'polypeptide(L)'
;AIEAVIHFAGLKAVGESVQQPLRYYDNNVVGSVRLLEAMAAAGVHRLVFSSSATVYGDPHAVPIHEHFPLSTTNPYGASKLHIEDMLRDLHASAPERWQIAILRYFNPVGAHVSGEIGEDPNGIPNNLMPYIAQVASGKLEQLRVFGSDYATPDGTGVRDYIHVDDLARGHLLALQRLARGTAAQTGEATGNLVTVNLGTGKGYSVLEKLAAFSEAAGRPIPYVLAPRRPGDVAQCYADPTLAARELGWSATKDQRDMCQD
;
A
#
# COMPACT_ATOMS: atom_id res chain seq x y z
N ALA A 1 -11.78 -26.67 2.88
CA ALA A 1 -12.74 -25.57 2.68
C ALA A 1 -11.98 -24.25 2.80
N ILE A 2 -12.42 -23.19 2.08
CA ILE A 2 -11.87 -21.83 2.22
C ILE A 2 -12.48 -21.23 3.48
N GLU A 3 -11.65 -20.63 4.33
CA GLU A 3 -12.09 -20.04 5.60
C GLU A 3 -11.94 -18.52 5.63
N ALA A 4 -11.10 -17.97 4.77
CA ALA A 4 -10.82 -16.54 4.69
C ALA A 4 -10.33 -16.17 3.29
N VAL A 5 -10.41 -14.89 2.95
CA VAL A 5 -9.88 -14.33 1.70
C VAL A 5 -8.93 -13.18 2.02
N ILE A 6 -7.79 -13.14 1.34
CA ILE A 6 -6.93 -11.95 1.25
C ILE A 6 -7.12 -11.38 -0.16
N HIS A 7 -7.68 -10.20 -0.26
CA HIS A 7 -8.07 -9.58 -1.51
C HIS A 7 -7.03 -8.57 -2.01
N PHE A 8 -6.15 -9.03 -2.89
CA PHE A 8 -5.15 -8.18 -3.58
C PHE A 8 -5.59 -7.73 -4.97
N ALA A 9 -6.56 -8.42 -5.57
CA ALA A 9 -6.93 -8.18 -6.96
C ALA A 9 -7.39 -6.73 -7.18
N GLY A 10 -6.85 -6.11 -8.22
CA GLY A 10 -7.19 -4.74 -8.59
C GLY A 10 -6.17 -4.13 -9.54
N LEU A 11 -6.64 -3.29 -10.44
CA LEU A 11 -5.80 -2.41 -11.25
C LEU A 11 -5.22 -1.32 -10.35
N LYS A 12 -3.93 -0.99 -10.50
CA LYS A 12 -3.21 -0.11 -9.55
C LYS A 12 -2.45 1.07 -10.19
N ALA A 13 -2.50 1.24 -11.50
CA ALA A 13 -1.76 2.29 -12.19
C ALA A 13 -2.51 3.63 -12.14
N VAL A 14 -2.02 4.58 -11.31
CA VAL A 14 -2.67 5.88 -11.10
C VAL A 14 -2.90 6.64 -12.41
N GLY A 15 -1.88 6.76 -13.27
CA GLY A 15 -1.99 7.46 -14.55
C GLY A 15 -3.02 6.82 -15.50
N GLU A 16 -3.04 5.48 -15.59
CA GLU A 16 -4.03 4.75 -16.39
C GLU A 16 -5.45 4.96 -15.84
N SER A 17 -5.61 5.03 -14.51
CA SER A 17 -6.92 5.24 -13.90
C SER A 17 -7.57 6.56 -14.32
N VAL A 18 -6.76 7.60 -14.49
CA VAL A 18 -7.25 8.90 -14.98
C VAL A 18 -7.71 8.82 -16.42
N GLN A 19 -7.03 8.03 -17.25
CA GLN A 19 -7.38 7.86 -18.67
C GLN A 19 -8.55 6.89 -18.88
N GLN A 20 -8.69 5.89 -18.02
CA GLN A 20 -9.69 4.82 -18.14
C GLN A 20 -10.46 4.59 -16.82
N PRO A 21 -11.16 5.60 -16.27
CA PRO A 21 -11.76 5.50 -14.94
C PRO A 21 -12.80 4.39 -14.82
N LEU A 22 -13.65 4.21 -15.84
CA LEU A 22 -14.70 3.17 -15.82
C LEU A 22 -14.10 1.76 -15.73
N ARG A 23 -12.97 1.51 -16.41
CA ARG A 23 -12.26 0.23 -16.32
C ARG A 23 -11.79 -0.06 -14.89
N TYR A 24 -11.35 0.98 -14.17
CA TYR A 24 -10.92 0.86 -12.76
C TYR A 24 -12.12 0.60 -11.83
N TYR A 25 -13.23 1.28 -12.02
CA TYR A 25 -14.42 1.01 -11.22
C TYR A 25 -15.02 -0.36 -11.52
N ASP A 26 -15.11 -0.77 -12.78
CA ASP A 26 -15.61 -2.09 -13.15
C ASP A 26 -14.72 -3.20 -12.55
N ASN A 27 -13.41 -3.15 -12.80
CA ASN A 27 -12.49 -4.18 -12.30
C ASN A 27 -12.38 -4.17 -10.77
N ASN A 28 -12.17 -3.02 -10.15
CA ASN A 28 -11.86 -2.95 -8.72
C ASN A 28 -13.13 -2.98 -7.86
N VAL A 29 -14.12 -2.12 -8.16
CA VAL A 29 -15.33 -1.98 -7.33
C VAL A 29 -16.33 -3.09 -7.64
N VAL A 30 -16.75 -3.23 -8.92
CA VAL A 30 -17.70 -4.28 -9.30
C VAL A 30 -17.10 -5.66 -9.06
N GLY A 31 -15.82 -5.87 -9.38
CA GLY A 31 -15.12 -7.12 -9.07
C GLY A 31 -15.14 -7.46 -7.58
N SER A 32 -14.94 -6.46 -6.70
CA SER A 32 -15.04 -6.66 -5.24
C SER A 32 -16.46 -6.99 -4.80
N VAL A 33 -17.49 -6.35 -5.37
CA VAL A 33 -18.90 -6.71 -5.10
C VAL A 33 -19.14 -8.19 -5.42
N ARG A 34 -18.72 -8.65 -6.61
CA ARG A 34 -18.88 -10.06 -6.99
C ARG A 34 -18.13 -11.03 -6.09
N LEU A 35 -16.93 -10.65 -5.63
CA LEU A 35 -16.20 -11.44 -4.64
C LEU A 35 -16.96 -11.55 -3.33
N LEU A 36 -17.49 -10.44 -2.80
CA LEU A 36 -18.23 -10.40 -1.54
C LEU A 36 -19.55 -11.21 -1.62
N GLU A 37 -20.27 -11.14 -2.74
CA GLU A 37 -21.46 -11.98 -3.02
C GLU A 37 -21.09 -13.47 -3.00
N ALA A 38 -20.00 -13.85 -3.68
CA ALA A 38 -19.52 -15.24 -3.71
C ALA A 38 -19.07 -15.72 -2.33
N MET A 39 -18.38 -14.87 -1.56
CA MET A 39 -17.98 -15.16 -0.19
C MET A 39 -19.20 -15.40 0.71
N ALA A 40 -20.21 -14.53 0.64
CA ALA A 40 -21.44 -14.66 1.41
C ALA A 40 -22.20 -15.96 1.06
N ALA A 41 -22.32 -16.29 -0.22
CA ALA A 41 -22.94 -17.51 -0.70
C ALA A 41 -22.19 -18.78 -0.24
N ALA A 42 -20.87 -18.71 -0.14
CA ALA A 42 -20.02 -19.81 0.35
C ALA A 42 -19.93 -19.89 1.88
N GLY A 43 -20.56 -18.97 2.63
CA GLY A 43 -20.44 -18.89 4.09
C GLY A 43 -19.05 -18.40 4.57
N VAL A 44 -18.26 -17.76 3.71
CA VAL A 44 -16.94 -17.22 4.04
C VAL A 44 -17.08 -15.73 4.37
N HIS A 45 -16.82 -15.34 5.60
CA HIS A 45 -17.07 -13.97 6.08
C HIS A 45 -15.82 -13.28 6.66
N ARG A 46 -14.64 -13.86 6.45
CA ARG A 46 -13.37 -13.30 6.91
C ARG A 46 -12.59 -12.76 5.72
N LEU A 47 -12.30 -11.45 5.73
CA LEU A 47 -11.64 -10.74 4.64
C LEU A 47 -10.51 -9.86 5.14
N VAL A 48 -9.35 -9.96 4.52
CA VAL A 48 -8.27 -8.96 4.60
C VAL A 48 -8.22 -8.23 3.26
N PHE A 49 -8.44 -6.93 3.28
CA PHE A 49 -8.48 -6.10 2.08
C PHE A 49 -7.22 -5.26 1.92
N SER A 50 -6.62 -5.37 0.75
CA SER A 50 -5.51 -4.55 0.26
C SER A 50 -6.02 -3.17 -0.13
N SER A 51 -6.04 -2.23 0.85
CA SER A 51 -6.28 -0.81 0.58
C SER A 51 -4.97 -0.07 0.30
N SER A 52 -4.97 1.24 0.28
CA SER A 52 -3.84 2.06 -0.12
C SER A 52 -3.83 3.40 0.61
N ALA A 53 -2.63 3.95 0.86
CA ALA A 53 -2.48 5.32 1.33
C ALA A 53 -3.07 6.38 0.37
N THR A 54 -3.35 6.02 -0.88
CA THR A 54 -4.00 6.93 -1.85
C THR A 54 -5.42 7.35 -1.44
N VAL A 55 -6.04 6.66 -0.49
CA VAL A 55 -7.35 7.06 0.07
C VAL A 55 -7.28 8.34 0.89
N TYR A 56 -6.10 8.74 1.35
CA TYR A 56 -5.90 10.00 2.07
C TYR A 56 -5.76 11.22 1.15
N GLY A 57 -5.54 11.01 -0.15
CA GLY A 57 -5.33 12.09 -1.13
C GLY A 57 -4.08 12.91 -0.83
N ASP A 58 -4.27 14.23 -0.74
CA ASP A 58 -3.21 15.16 -0.29
C ASP A 58 -3.37 15.40 1.22
N PRO A 59 -2.55 14.73 2.06
CA PRO A 59 -2.74 14.78 3.50
C PRO A 59 -2.35 16.15 4.06
N HIS A 60 -3.14 16.68 4.98
CA HIS A 60 -2.90 17.97 5.61
C HIS A 60 -1.69 17.97 6.57
N ALA A 61 -1.22 16.81 6.98
CA ALA A 61 -0.06 16.61 7.85
C ALA A 61 0.55 15.22 7.67
N VAL A 62 1.75 15.04 8.14
CA VAL A 62 2.47 13.77 8.25
C VAL A 62 3.14 13.70 9.63
N PRO A 63 3.28 12.49 10.23
CA PRO A 63 2.83 11.19 9.73
C PRO A 63 1.31 11.05 9.66
N ILE A 64 0.81 10.21 8.73
CA ILE A 64 -0.62 10.04 8.46
C ILE A 64 -1.21 9.03 9.43
N HIS A 65 -2.24 9.45 10.18
CA HIS A 65 -3.02 8.59 11.07
C HIS A 65 -4.28 8.08 10.37
N GLU A 66 -4.82 6.94 10.81
CA GLU A 66 -6.01 6.30 10.21
C GLU A 66 -7.29 7.13 10.32
N HIS A 67 -7.36 8.02 11.30
CA HIS A 67 -8.50 8.93 11.52
C HIS A 67 -8.47 10.19 10.64
N PHE A 68 -7.42 10.39 9.84
CA PHE A 68 -7.34 11.56 8.95
C PHE A 68 -8.48 11.52 7.92
N PRO A 69 -8.94 12.71 7.47
CA PRO A 69 -9.96 12.80 6.43
C PRO A 69 -9.56 12.01 5.19
N LEU A 70 -10.53 11.28 4.63
CA LEU A 70 -10.33 10.52 3.41
C LEU A 70 -10.78 11.38 2.22
N SER A 71 -9.88 11.55 1.28
CA SER A 71 -10.13 12.20 -0.01
C SER A 71 -9.24 11.56 -1.05
N THR A 72 -9.63 11.61 -2.31
CA THR A 72 -8.86 10.95 -3.35
C THR A 72 -8.56 11.91 -4.48
N THR A 73 -7.37 11.82 -5.05
CA THR A 73 -6.91 12.68 -6.15
C THR A 73 -7.02 12.01 -7.51
N ASN A 74 -7.40 10.72 -7.55
CA ASN A 74 -7.46 9.94 -8.78
C ASN A 74 -8.44 8.75 -8.66
N PRO A 75 -8.93 8.20 -9.81
CA PRO A 75 -9.90 7.10 -9.81
C PRO A 75 -9.40 5.79 -9.18
N TYR A 76 -8.08 5.50 -9.20
CA TYR A 76 -7.55 4.36 -8.48
C TYR A 76 -7.77 4.51 -6.97
N GLY A 77 -7.36 5.63 -6.39
CA GLY A 77 -7.62 5.94 -4.97
C GLY A 77 -9.11 5.89 -4.65
N ALA A 78 -9.94 6.51 -5.50
CA ALA A 78 -11.40 6.49 -5.35
C ALA A 78 -11.96 5.06 -5.35
N SER A 79 -11.49 4.18 -6.23
CA SER A 79 -11.91 2.77 -6.25
C SER A 79 -11.59 2.05 -4.94
N LYS A 80 -10.41 2.32 -4.34
CA LYS A 80 -10.04 1.74 -3.03
C LYS A 80 -10.93 2.28 -1.92
N LEU A 81 -11.20 3.59 -1.90
CA LEU A 81 -12.07 4.22 -0.90
C LEU A 81 -13.51 3.69 -0.99
N HIS A 82 -14.08 3.57 -2.19
CA HIS A 82 -15.41 3.00 -2.37
C HIS A 82 -15.50 1.55 -1.86
N ILE A 83 -14.44 0.75 -2.04
CA ILE A 83 -14.42 -0.61 -1.49
C ILE A 83 -14.35 -0.55 0.05
N GLU A 84 -13.55 0.35 0.64
CA GLU A 84 -13.53 0.51 2.10
C GLU A 84 -14.93 0.88 2.65
N ASP A 85 -15.66 1.78 1.99
CA ASP A 85 -17.01 2.17 2.40
C ASP A 85 -17.98 0.99 2.29
N MET A 86 -17.96 0.25 1.16
CA MET A 86 -18.74 -0.99 1.03
C MET A 86 -18.44 -2.02 2.12
N LEU A 87 -17.17 -2.17 2.49
CA LEU A 87 -16.76 -3.11 3.53
C LEU A 87 -17.24 -2.67 4.92
N ARG A 88 -17.26 -1.36 5.21
CA ARG A 88 -17.84 -0.81 6.45
C ARG A 88 -19.35 -1.04 6.50
N ASP A 89 -20.06 -0.77 5.41
CA ASP A 89 -21.51 -0.99 5.32
C ASP A 89 -21.85 -2.48 5.44
N LEU A 90 -21.09 -3.34 4.79
CA LEU A 90 -21.25 -4.79 4.86
C LEU A 90 -21.04 -5.31 6.29
N HIS A 91 -19.99 -4.82 6.99
CA HIS A 91 -19.77 -5.14 8.39
C HIS A 91 -20.92 -4.62 9.26
N ALA A 92 -21.36 -3.37 9.07
CA ALA A 92 -22.45 -2.78 9.84
C ALA A 92 -23.78 -3.53 9.67
N SER A 93 -24.01 -4.15 8.51
CA SER A 93 -25.21 -4.96 8.24
C SER A 93 -25.27 -6.29 9.04
N ALA A 94 -24.11 -6.85 9.41
CA ALA A 94 -24.01 -8.11 10.17
C ALA A 94 -22.66 -8.17 10.93
N PRO A 95 -22.49 -7.38 11.99
CA PRO A 95 -21.18 -7.19 12.65
C PRO A 95 -20.66 -8.44 13.38
N GLU A 96 -21.55 -9.34 13.79
CA GLU A 96 -21.20 -10.62 14.39
C GLU A 96 -20.72 -11.66 13.35
N ARG A 97 -21.04 -11.43 12.07
CA ARG A 97 -20.75 -12.36 10.97
C ARG A 97 -19.49 -11.96 10.23
N TRP A 98 -19.42 -10.70 9.75
CA TRP A 98 -18.29 -10.22 8.95
C TRP A 98 -17.10 -9.81 9.80
N GLN A 99 -15.95 -10.38 9.50
CA GLN A 99 -14.66 -10.10 10.11
C GLN A 99 -13.76 -9.50 9.02
N ILE A 100 -13.45 -8.20 9.14
CA ILE A 100 -12.82 -7.44 8.06
C ILE A 100 -11.59 -6.70 8.58
N ALA A 101 -10.46 -6.85 7.89
CA ALA A 101 -9.27 -6.03 8.09
C ALA A 101 -9.01 -5.21 6.81
N ILE A 102 -8.93 -3.91 6.95
CA ILE A 102 -8.59 -2.95 5.89
C ILE A 102 -7.16 -2.51 6.14
N LEU A 103 -6.24 -2.86 5.23
CA LEU A 103 -4.83 -2.54 5.35
C LEU A 103 -4.48 -1.44 4.34
N ARG A 104 -4.20 -0.24 4.84
CA ARG A 104 -3.75 0.90 4.03
C ARG A 104 -2.25 0.92 4.01
N TYR A 105 -1.65 0.41 2.95
CA TYR A 105 -0.20 0.43 2.84
C TYR A 105 0.32 1.45 1.85
N PHE A 106 1.58 1.80 2.05
CA PHE A 106 2.27 2.88 1.35
C PHE A 106 2.99 2.32 0.12
N ASN A 107 4.28 2.37 0.03
CA ASN A 107 5.01 1.94 -1.18
C ASN A 107 5.74 0.61 -0.93
N PRO A 108 5.16 -0.55 -1.30
CA PRO A 108 5.84 -1.83 -1.20
C PRO A 108 7.08 -1.87 -2.10
N VAL A 109 8.18 -2.39 -1.57
CA VAL A 109 9.47 -2.50 -2.26
C VAL A 109 10.25 -3.71 -1.74
N GLY A 110 11.39 -4.02 -2.39
CA GLY A 110 12.21 -5.17 -2.07
C GLY A 110 11.64 -6.45 -2.67
N ALA A 111 12.36 -7.52 -2.47
CA ALA A 111 12.02 -8.86 -2.91
C ALA A 111 12.29 -9.87 -1.78
N HIS A 112 11.94 -11.13 -1.97
CA HIS A 112 12.28 -12.16 -1.02
C HIS A 112 13.79 -12.44 -1.06
N VAL A 113 14.40 -12.60 0.10
CA VAL A 113 15.86 -12.79 0.24
C VAL A 113 16.42 -13.99 -0.56
N SER A 114 15.58 -14.95 -0.95
CA SER A 114 15.99 -16.07 -1.83
C SER A 114 16.33 -15.63 -3.26
N GLY A 115 15.89 -14.44 -3.71
CA GLY A 115 15.98 -14.01 -5.10
C GLY A 115 15.03 -14.74 -6.07
N GLU A 116 14.18 -15.63 -5.58
CA GLU A 116 13.24 -16.42 -6.41
C GLU A 116 11.87 -15.76 -6.57
N ILE A 117 11.55 -14.81 -5.69
CA ILE A 117 10.28 -14.08 -5.69
C ILE A 117 10.56 -12.58 -5.67
N GLY A 118 10.05 -11.87 -6.67
CA GLY A 118 10.24 -10.44 -6.81
C GLY A 118 9.16 -9.81 -7.70
N GLU A 119 9.37 -8.55 -8.08
CA GLU A 119 8.46 -7.80 -8.95
C GLU A 119 9.01 -7.79 -10.38
N ASP A 120 8.21 -8.25 -11.35
CA ASP A 120 8.53 -8.20 -12.79
C ASP A 120 7.37 -7.51 -13.54
N PRO A 121 7.32 -6.17 -13.54
CA PRO A 121 6.24 -5.43 -14.16
C PRO A 121 6.32 -5.49 -15.70
N ASN A 122 5.16 -5.63 -16.33
CA ASN A 122 5.05 -5.54 -17.77
C ASN A 122 5.29 -4.08 -18.26
N GLY A 123 6.29 -3.85 -19.13
CA GLY A 123 6.62 -2.55 -19.68
C GLY A 123 7.43 -1.65 -18.72
N ILE A 124 7.32 -0.32 -18.92
CA ILE A 124 8.04 0.65 -18.07
C ILE A 124 7.35 0.74 -16.71
N PRO A 125 8.09 0.50 -15.59
CA PRO A 125 7.51 0.53 -14.28
C PRO A 125 7.00 1.92 -13.88
N ASN A 126 5.83 1.96 -13.25
CA ASN A 126 5.29 3.20 -12.68
C ASN A 126 5.83 3.49 -11.27
N ASN A 127 6.29 2.46 -10.55
CA ASN A 127 6.85 2.57 -9.22
C ASN A 127 8.36 2.82 -9.27
N LEU A 128 8.86 3.56 -8.26
CA LEU A 128 10.26 4.01 -8.24
C LEU A 128 11.26 2.85 -8.23
N MET A 129 11.13 1.90 -7.29
CA MET A 129 12.14 0.85 -7.10
C MET A 129 12.30 -0.07 -8.31
N PRO A 130 11.25 -0.64 -8.93
CA PRO A 130 11.42 -1.43 -10.14
C PRO A 130 11.94 -0.59 -11.32
N TYR A 131 11.66 0.73 -11.38
CA TYR A 131 12.25 1.59 -12.38
C TYR A 131 13.76 1.75 -12.15
N ILE A 132 14.20 2.01 -10.92
CA ILE A 132 15.63 2.07 -10.56
C ILE A 132 16.32 0.74 -10.91
N ALA A 133 15.71 -0.40 -10.57
CA ALA A 133 16.24 -1.74 -10.86
C ALA A 133 16.40 -1.99 -12.36
N GLN A 134 15.47 -1.53 -13.21
CA GLN A 134 15.62 -1.61 -14.68
C GLN A 134 16.73 -0.71 -15.21
N VAL A 135 16.95 0.47 -14.64
CA VAL A 135 18.10 1.31 -14.98
C VAL A 135 19.39 0.66 -14.48
N ALA A 136 19.39 0.15 -13.26
CA ALA A 136 20.53 -0.56 -12.68
C ALA A 136 20.92 -1.80 -13.50
N SER A 137 19.98 -2.54 -14.04
CA SER A 137 20.26 -3.71 -14.91
C SER A 137 20.60 -3.35 -16.36
N GLY A 138 20.54 -2.06 -16.72
CA GLY A 138 20.79 -1.59 -18.09
C GLY A 138 19.62 -1.81 -19.07
N LYS A 139 18.45 -2.22 -18.57
CA LYS A 139 17.23 -2.33 -19.39
C LYS A 139 16.68 -0.95 -19.79
N LEU A 140 16.89 0.06 -18.94
CA LEU A 140 16.57 1.45 -19.19
C LEU A 140 17.82 2.31 -19.06
N GLU A 141 17.89 3.39 -19.84
CA GLU A 141 19.06 4.25 -19.95
C GLU A 141 19.24 5.14 -18.70
N GLN A 142 18.14 5.70 -18.18
CA GLN A 142 18.16 6.62 -17.05
C GLN A 142 16.81 6.68 -16.34
N LEU A 143 16.84 7.05 -15.06
CA LEU A 143 15.65 7.32 -14.26
C LEU A 143 15.13 8.73 -14.51
N ARG A 144 13.81 8.92 -14.59
CA ARG A 144 13.18 10.23 -14.55
C ARG A 144 12.66 10.51 -13.15
N VAL A 145 13.24 11.50 -12.47
CA VAL A 145 12.81 11.99 -11.17
C VAL A 145 11.78 13.10 -11.37
N PHE A 146 10.53 12.83 -11.01
CA PHE A 146 9.41 13.73 -11.24
C PHE A 146 9.22 14.73 -10.10
N GLY A 147 9.42 16.01 -10.38
CA GLY A 147 9.39 17.12 -9.43
C GLY A 147 10.70 17.27 -8.67
N SER A 148 11.19 18.51 -8.61
CA SER A 148 12.40 18.91 -7.88
C SER A 148 12.20 20.21 -7.11
N ASP A 149 10.93 20.59 -6.94
CA ASP A 149 10.50 21.89 -6.37
C ASP A 149 9.40 21.72 -5.29
N TYR A 150 9.27 20.49 -4.72
CA TYR A 150 8.41 20.26 -3.56
C TYR A 150 9.00 20.90 -2.31
N ALA A 151 8.13 21.26 -1.35
CA ALA A 151 8.54 21.72 -0.02
C ALA A 151 9.06 20.54 0.84
N THR A 152 10.18 19.95 0.41
CA THR A 152 10.86 18.82 1.03
C THR A 152 12.36 19.10 1.10
N PRO A 153 13.16 18.36 1.89
CA PRO A 153 14.57 18.69 2.09
C PRO A 153 15.41 18.79 0.81
N ASP A 154 15.14 17.97 -0.19
CA ASP A 154 15.87 17.95 -1.48
C ASP A 154 15.00 18.33 -2.68
N GLY A 155 13.79 18.79 -2.44
CA GLY A 155 12.83 19.19 -3.46
C GLY A 155 12.10 18.03 -4.14
N THR A 156 12.45 16.77 -3.87
CA THR A 156 11.77 15.61 -4.45
C THR A 156 10.70 15.04 -3.52
N GLY A 157 9.77 14.25 -4.05
CA GLY A 157 8.68 13.69 -3.27
C GLY A 157 9.16 12.72 -2.19
N VAL A 158 8.57 12.78 -1.00
CA VAL A 158 8.89 11.93 0.15
C VAL A 158 7.83 10.85 0.31
N ARG A 159 8.23 9.58 0.43
CA ARG A 159 7.33 8.43 0.56
C ARG A 159 7.81 7.49 1.66
N ASP A 160 6.84 6.79 2.27
CA ASP A 160 7.10 5.65 3.13
C ASP A 160 7.26 4.40 2.26
N TYR A 161 8.42 3.79 2.31
CA TYR A 161 8.70 2.54 1.62
C TYR A 161 8.70 1.41 2.65
N ILE A 162 7.95 0.35 2.36
CA ILE A 162 7.81 -0.81 3.22
C ILE A 162 8.32 -2.05 2.49
N HIS A 163 9.15 -2.84 3.17
CA HIS A 163 9.62 -4.09 2.60
C HIS A 163 8.47 -5.08 2.41
N VAL A 164 8.44 -5.78 1.26
CA VAL A 164 7.35 -6.70 0.90
C VAL A 164 7.16 -7.82 1.91
N ASP A 165 8.24 -8.31 2.56
CA ASP A 165 8.15 -9.34 3.63
C ASP A 165 7.45 -8.79 4.88
N ASP A 166 7.77 -7.55 5.29
CA ASP A 166 7.07 -6.89 6.39
C ASP A 166 5.58 -6.68 6.07
N LEU A 167 5.29 -6.29 4.84
CA LEU A 167 3.92 -6.14 4.37
C LEU A 167 3.17 -7.48 4.37
N ALA A 168 3.78 -8.55 3.86
CA ALA A 168 3.20 -9.90 3.87
C ALA A 168 2.92 -10.37 5.30
N ARG A 169 3.85 -10.13 6.24
CA ARG A 169 3.66 -10.41 7.66
C ARG A 169 2.49 -9.62 8.25
N GLY A 170 2.29 -8.37 7.84
CA GLY A 170 1.13 -7.57 8.21
C GLY A 170 -0.21 -8.22 7.83
N HIS A 171 -0.30 -8.79 6.63
CA HIS A 171 -1.48 -9.53 6.19
C HIS A 171 -1.74 -10.79 7.01
N LEU A 172 -0.69 -11.54 7.34
CA LEU A 172 -0.81 -12.75 8.17
C LEU A 172 -1.27 -12.39 9.59
N LEU A 173 -0.71 -11.35 10.18
CA LEU A 173 -1.12 -10.89 11.52
C LEU A 173 -2.54 -10.34 11.52
N ALA A 174 -2.97 -9.64 10.47
CA ALA A 174 -4.35 -9.20 10.31
C ALA A 174 -5.31 -10.41 10.24
N LEU A 175 -4.97 -11.43 9.45
CA LEU A 175 -5.75 -12.66 9.37
C LEU A 175 -5.83 -13.39 10.71
N GLN A 176 -4.72 -13.48 11.44
CA GLN A 176 -4.69 -14.06 12.78
C GLN A 176 -5.52 -13.25 13.79
N ARG A 177 -5.48 -11.91 13.69
CA ARG A 177 -6.30 -11.01 14.52
C ARG A 177 -7.81 -11.27 14.29
N LEU A 178 -8.22 -11.41 13.05
CA LEU A 178 -9.60 -11.74 12.69
C LEU A 178 -9.99 -13.15 13.17
N ALA A 179 -9.08 -14.13 13.10
CA ALA A 179 -9.35 -15.51 13.52
C ALA A 179 -9.54 -15.64 15.05
N ARG A 180 -8.88 -14.78 15.85
CA ARG A 180 -9.06 -14.78 17.31
C ARG A 180 -10.43 -14.28 17.74
N GLY A 181 -11.17 -13.58 16.86
CA GLY A 181 -12.47 -12.99 17.16
C GLY A 181 -12.38 -11.91 18.24
N THR A 182 -13.55 -11.54 18.76
CA THR A 182 -13.69 -10.62 19.90
C THR A 182 -13.46 -11.31 21.26
N ALA A 183 -12.84 -12.50 21.29
CA ALA A 183 -12.52 -13.19 22.54
C ALA A 183 -11.54 -12.32 23.32
N ALA A 184 -12.10 -11.44 24.10
CA ALA A 184 -11.49 -10.44 24.91
C ALA A 184 -10.41 -11.02 25.83
N GLN A 185 -9.17 -10.60 25.57
CA GLN A 185 -8.15 -10.61 26.64
C GLN A 185 -7.92 -9.22 27.24
N THR A 186 -8.61 -8.17 26.77
CA THR A 186 -8.36 -6.78 27.21
C THR A 186 -9.60 -6.01 27.69
N GLY A 187 -10.79 -6.61 27.74
CA GLY A 187 -12.00 -5.92 28.25
C GLY A 187 -12.55 -4.81 27.33
N GLU A 188 -11.86 -4.42 26.27
CA GLU A 188 -12.38 -3.53 25.23
C GLU A 188 -12.79 -4.38 24.02
N ALA A 189 -14.05 -4.27 23.61
CA ALA A 189 -14.58 -4.91 22.41
C ALA A 189 -13.92 -4.28 21.18
N THR A 190 -12.73 -4.77 20.82
CA THR A 190 -12.14 -4.46 19.50
C THR A 190 -12.97 -5.20 18.47
N GLY A 191 -13.81 -4.45 17.73
CA GLY A 191 -14.80 -5.02 16.81
C GLY A 191 -14.17 -5.91 15.73
N ASN A 192 -15.02 -6.65 15.03
CA ASN A 192 -14.65 -7.49 13.90
C ASN A 192 -14.24 -6.70 12.64
N LEU A 193 -14.13 -5.37 12.74
CA LEU A 193 -13.62 -4.47 11.71
C LEU A 193 -12.39 -3.74 12.24
N VAL A 194 -11.26 -3.87 11.56
CA VAL A 194 -10.03 -3.15 11.87
C VAL A 194 -9.50 -2.46 10.62
N THR A 195 -9.08 -1.19 10.75
CA THR A 195 -8.40 -0.45 9.68
C THR A 195 -7.07 0.05 10.23
N VAL A 196 -5.96 -0.28 9.57
CA VAL A 196 -4.62 0.12 10.01
C VAL A 196 -3.74 0.54 8.82
N ASN A 197 -2.82 1.46 9.12
CA ASN A 197 -1.74 1.81 8.21
C ASN A 197 -0.59 0.80 8.33
N LEU A 198 -0.10 0.30 7.21
CA LEU A 198 1.13 -0.49 7.13
C LEU A 198 2.21 0.32 6.43
N GLY A 199 3.07 0.92 7.21
CA GLY A 199 4.23 1.71 6.80
C GLY A 199 5.31 1.65 7.86
N THR A 200 6.48 2.17 7.55
CA THR A 200 7.62 2.19 8.48
C THR A 200 7.58 3.35 9.45
N GLY A 201 6.75 4.36 9.18
CA GLY A 201 6.75 5.64 9.89
C GLY A 201 7.88 6.57 9.48
N LYS A 202 8.65 6.21 8.45
CA LYS A 202 9.78 6.99 7.93
C LYS A 202 9.53 7.38 6.49
N GLY A 203 9.66 8.67 6.20
CA GLY A 203 9.64 9.19 4.84
C GLY A 203 11.05 9.24 4.26
N TYR A 204 11.20 8.77 3.03
CA TYR A 204 12.45 8.91 2.26
C TYR A 204 12.15 9.63 0.95
N SER A 205 13.02 10.57 0.58
CA SER A 205 12.92 11.25 -0.70
C SER A 205 13.31 10.34 -1.87
N VAL A 206 12.97 10.75 -3.09
CA VAL A 206 13.38 10.01 -4.28
C VAL A 206 14.90 9.98 -4.42
N LEU A 207 15.60 11.10 -4.11
CA LEU A 207 17.06 11.16 -4.20
C LEU A 207 17.75 10.34 -3.11
N GLU A 208 17.19 10.31 -1.88
CA GLU A 208 17.68 9.43 -0.81
C GLU A 208 17.57 7.95 -1.19
N LYS A 209 16.45 7.54 -1.80
CA LYS A 209 16.28 6.16 -2.31
C LYS A 209 17.25 5.84 -3.44
N LEU A 210 17.45 6.78 -4.35
CA LEU A 210 18.39 6.63 -5.45
C LEU A 210 19.83 6.47 -4.95
N ALA A 211 20.23 7.26 -3.95
CA ALA A 211 21.55 7.16 -3.31
C ALA A 211 21.74 5.80 -2.64
N ALA A 212 20.78 5.36 -1.83
CA ALA A 212 20.83 4.07 -1.15
C ALA A 212 20.89 2.89 -2.12
N PHE A 213 20.13 2.95 -3.22
CA PHE A 213 20.17 1.90 -4.25
C PHE A 213 21.49 1.92 -5.03
N SER A 214 22.03 3.12 -5.32
CA SER A 214 23.35 3.25 -5.97
C SER A 214 24.46 2.65 -5.12
N GLU A 215 24.41 2.83 -3.79
CA GLU A 215 25.34 2.21 -2.84
C GLU A 215 25.20 0.68 -2.87
N ALA A 216 23.98 0.14 -2.77
CA ALA A 216 23.71 -1.30 -2.83
C ALA A 216 24.15 -1.94 -4.16
N ALA A 217 23.92 -1.24 -5.28
CA ALA A 217 24.31 -1.68 -6.62
C ALA A 217 25.82 -1.52 -6.92
N GLY A 218 26.59 -0.83 -6.04
CA GLY A 218 28.01 -0.55 -6.23
C GLY A 218 28.32 0.37 -7.40
N ARG A 219 27.35 1.11 -7.93
CA ARG A 219 27.48 2.02 -9.07
C ARG A 219 26.44 3.13 -9.07
N PRO A 220 26.74 4.30 -9.63
CA PRO A 220 25.77 5.37 -9.75
C PRO A 220 24.64 4.97 -10.71
N ILE A 221 23.44 5.37 -10.36
CA ILE A 221 22.23 5.21 -11.20
C ILE A 221 22.00 6.55 -11.94
N PRO A 222 22.10 6.61 -13.26
CA PRO A 222 21.86 7.84 -14.00
C PRO A 222 20.41 8.28 -13.92
N TYR A 223 20.20 9.58 -13.73
CA TYR A 223 18.86 10.18 -13.67
C TYR A 223 18.80 11.58 -14.27
N VAL A 224 17.59 12.00 -14.62
CA VAL A 224 17.25 13.36 -15.02
C VAL A 224 16.06 13.87 -14.23
N LEU A 225 16.06 15.15 -13.92
CA LEU A 225 14.91 15.82 -13.31
C LEU A 225 13.84 16.06 -14.38
N ALA A 226 12.60 15.85 -14.03
CA ALA A 226 11.44 16.05 -14.89
C ALA A 226 10.35 16.86 -14.14
N PRO A 227 9.42 17.53 -14.85
CA PRO A 227 8.29 18.19 -14.21
C PRO A 227 7.48 17.26 -13.33
N ARG A 228 6.76 17.82 -12.32
CA ARG A 228 5.85 17.05 -11.45
C ARG A 228 4.83 16.29 -12.28
N ARG A 229 4.48 15.09 -11.80
CA ARG A 229 3.33 14.34 -12.35
C ARG A 229 2.04 14.88 -11.73
N PRO A 230 0.95 15.01 -12.49
CA PRO A 230 -0.37 15.33 -11.92
C PRO A 230 -0.78 14.31 -10.85
N GLY A 231 -1.25 14.82 -9.71
CA GLY A 231 -1.71 14.00 -8.60
C GLY A 231 -0.63 13.50 -7.63
N ASP A 232 0.66 13.82 -7.86
CA ASP A 232 1.71 13.54 -6.89
C ASP A 232 1.66 14.56 -5.74
N VAL A 233 1.79 14.06 -4.50
CA VAL A 233 1.85 14.87 -3.27
C VAL A 233 3.30 15.01 -2.78
N ALA A 234 3.58 16.09 -2.03
CA ALA A 234 4.93 16.36 -1.53
C ALA A 234 5.42 15.27 -0.58
N GLN A 235 4.61 14.90 0.40
CA GLN A 235 4.99 13.93 1.44
C GLN A 235 3.82 12.97 1.74
N CYS A 236 4.15 11.69 1.91
CA CYS A 236 3.17 10.67 2.27
C CYS A 236 3.88 9.54 3.02
N TYR A 237 3.77 9.52 4.37
CA TYR A 237 4.30 8.46 5.24
C TYR A 237 3.40 8.24 6.45
N ALA A 238 3.38 6.99 6.95
CA ALA A 238 2.43 6.50 7.94
C ALA A 238 2.78 6.90 9.37
N ASP A 239 1.75 6.91 10.23
CA ASP A 239 1.90 6.53 11.63
C ASP A 239 1.54 5.04 11.78
N PRO A 240 2.48 4.15 12.16
CA PRO A 240 2.22 2.71 12.30
C PRO A 240 1.75 2.30 13.69
N THR A 241 1.51 3.24 14.60
CA THR A 241 1.22 2.95 16.02
C THR A 241 -0.04 2.09 16.19
N LEU A 242 -1.07 2.33 15.37
CA LEU A 242 -2.31 1.56 15.43
C LEU A 242 -2.08 0.11 14.98
N ALA A 243 -1.28 -0.13 13.95
CA ALA A 243 -0.91 -1.48 13.51
C ALA A 243 -0.12 -2.24 14.59
N ALA A 244 0.77 -1.56 15.30
CA ALA A 244 1.49 -2.15 16.43
C ALA A 244 0.53 -2.57 17.55
N ARG A 245 -0.44 -1.74 17.88
CA ARG A 245 -1.44 -2.03 18.93
C ARG A 245 -2.41 -3.14 18.53
N GLU A 246 -3.00 -3.05 17.35
CA GLU A 246 -4.10 -3.93 16.94
C GLU A 246 -3.61 -5.29 16.41
N LEU A 247 -2.44 -5.32 15.77
CA LEU A 247 -1.90 -6.51 15.12
C LEU A 247 -0.64 -7.05 15.81
N GLY A 248 -0.01 -6.29 16.71
CA GLY A 248 1.35 -6.59 17.19
C GLY A 248 2.39 -6.50 16.07
N TRP A 249 2.12 -5.67 15.05
CA TRP A 249 2.96 -5.55 13.87
C TRP A 249 3.85 -4.31 13.92
N SER A 250 5.09 -4.46 13.49
CA SER A 250 6.01 -3.35 13.20
C SER A 250 6.91 -3.71 12.03
N ALA A 251 7.29 -2.75 11.21
CA ALA A 251 8.29 -2.97 10.18
C ALA A 251 9.64 -3.30 10.83
N THR A 252 10.36 -4.27 10.27
CA THR A 252 11.65 -4.76 10.76
C THR A 252 12.79 -4.55 9.77
N LYS A 253 12.47 -4.42 8.49
CA LYS A 253 13.41 -4.18 7.41
C LYS A 253 13.62 -2.70 7.20
N ASP A 254 14.87 -2.29 7.04
CA ASP A 254 15.25 -0.91 6.83
C ASP A 254 15.47 -0.56 5.33
N GLN A 255 15.96 0.66 5.06
CA GLN A 255 16.23 1.12 3.69
C GLN A 255 17.30 0.29 3.00
N ARG A 256 18.30 -0.20 3.75
CA ARG A 256 19.37 -1.01 3.20
C ARG A 256 18.86 -2.38 2.76
N ASP A 257 18.06 -3.04 3.62
CA ASP A 257 17.41 -4.31 3.27
C ASP A 257 16.58 -4.17 2.00
N MET A 258 15.77 -3.09 1.91
CA MET A 258 14.91 -2.81 0.76
C MET A 258 15.66 -2.61 -0.57
N CYS A 259 16.94 -2.23 -0.51
CA CYS A 259 17.78 -2.03 -1.69
C CYS A 259 18.67 -3.23 -2.00
N GLN A 260 18.95 -4.09 -1.02
CA GLN A 260 19.78 -5.29 -1.17
C GLN A 260 18.97 -6.51 -1.63
N ASP A 261 17.75 -6.65 -1.10
CA ASP A 261 16.80 -7.68 -1.46
C ASP A 261 16.03 -7.29 -2.73
#